data_e4c90f44c377d97860e5527026ad1865
#
_entry.id   e4c90f44c377d97860e5527026ad1865
#
_cell.length_a   1.000
_cell.length_b   1.000
_cell.length_c   1.000
_cell.angle_alpha   90.00
_cell.angle_beta   90.00
_cell.angle_gamma   90.00
#
_symmetry.space_group_name_H-M   'P 1'
#
loop_
_entity.id
_entity.type
_entity.pdbx_description
1 polymer ?
#
loop_
_entity_poly.entity_id
_entity_poly.type
_entity_poly.pdbx_seq_one_letter_code
_entity_poly.pdbx_strand_id
1 'polypeptide(L)'
;MTNIVGQLFKSLDPWPGFQITSFKIQVSPVDGRKTLILDLRPVEGSMPICSRCRHEAPLVHSYVSRRIKECSLLGYFVELNVTFRRVDCLHCKGHPMEAVEWLAPFKRYTERLREHVEHRTLEETVAYAAQETNLSWDTVKEIDKARLRRLYEHFHWDNSRRLAVDEFAIHRGHRYATVVYSIDTKKVLWLDRGRSRATLRKFFNLLTPEQKAGIRAVAMDQNSAFDLEVKENCPNGVVVHDLFHVLSNFGRKVIDRVRVDAANSLRHAPWLRKVVKSSRYLLYKRPENLSEKEHTKLAELSKLNTPLLKCYLMGDELRHLWSLGTRGQAIALVMDWIHRATHSRIKPLVDFGKNLRGYVQGIIAAADFKINTSVLEGVNNKIKQIKRRAYGFRDDLYFFLKVKAAFHRLPR
;
A
#
# COMPACT_ATOMS: atom_id res chain seq x y z
N MET A 1 -29.20 -41.33 -21.09
CA MET A 1 -28.80 -39.99 -20.57
C MET A 1 -27.28 -39.79 -20.44
N THR A 2 -26.48 -40.77 -20.75
CA THR A 2 -24.99 -40.73 -20.58
C THR A 2 -24.24 -39.93 -21.66
N ASN A 3 -24.91 -39.38 -22.64
CA ASN A 3 -24.24 -38.86 -23.83
C ASN A 3 -24.08 -37.32 -23.87
N ILE A 4 -24.95 -36.54 -23.24
CA ILE A 4 -24.93 -35.08 -23.34
C ILE A 4 -23.80 -34.45 -22.57
N VAL A 5 -23.56 -34.90 -21.32
CA VAL A 5 -22.47 -34.37 -20.46
C VAL A 5 -21.11 -34.75 -21.06
N GLY A 6 -20.97 -35.98 -21.55
CA GLY A 6 -19.75 -36.43 -22.22
C GLY A 6 -19.50 -35.68 -23.56
N GLN A 7 -20.55 -35.36 -24.28
CA GLN A 7 -20.47 -34.55 -25.52
C GLN A 7 -20.08 -33.10 -25.20
N LEU A 8 -20.65 -32.50 -24.14
CA LEU A 8 -20.30 -31.16 -23.70
C LEU A 8 -18.81 -31.06 -23.31
N PHE A 9 -18.30 -31.97 -22.51
CA PHE A 9 -16.88 -31.99 -22.16
C PHE A 9 -15.95 -32.29 -23.34
N LYS A 10 -16.40 -33.09 -24.33
CA LYS A 10 -15.67 -33.29 -25.59
C LYS A 10 -15.62 -32.03 -26.45
N SER A 11 -16.71 -31.26 -26.55
CA SER A 11 -16.74 -30.02 -27.31
C SER A 11 -16.01 -28.89 -26.68
N LEU A 12 -15.93 -28.83 -25.33
CA LEU A 12 -15.17 -27.81 -24.60
C LEU A 12 -13.66 -28.12 -24.53
N ASP A 13 -13.28 -29.40 -24.71
CA ASP A 13 -11.92 -29.93 -24.59
C ASP A 13 -11.13 -29.25 -23.45
N PRO A 14 -11.60 -29.34 -22.20
CA PRO A 14 -11.00 -28.59 -21.11
C PRO A 14 -9.58 -29.08 -20.71
N TRP A 15 -9.22 -30.30 -21.13
CA TRP A 15 -7.93 -30.92 -20.86
C TRP A 15 -7.36 -31.56 -22.16
N PRO A 16 -6.85 -30.75 -23.09
CA PRO A 16 -6.35 -31.23 -24.37
C PRO A 16 -5.38 -32.40 -24.23
N GLY A 17 -5.59 -33.44 -25.03
CA GLY A 17 -4.79 -34.66 -25.01
C GLY A 17 -5.21 -35.69 -23.95
N PHE A 18 -6.26 -35.41 -23.16
CA PHE A 18 -6.77 -36.32 -22.11
C PHE A 18 -8.28 -36.55 -22.26
N GLN A 19 -8.72 -37.72 -21.84
CA GLN A 19 -10.15 -38.09 -21.83
C GLN A 19 -10.58 -38.55 -20.42
N ILE A 20 -11.81 -38.23 -20.04
CA ILE A 20 -12.42 -38.73 -18.81
C ILE A 20 -12.75 -40.20 -18.97
N THR A 21 -12.22 -41.06 -18.09
CA THR A 21 -12.51 -42.49 -18.11
C THR A 21 -13.53 -42.91 -17.04
N SER A 22 -13.57 -42.21 -15.93
CA SER A 22 -14.56 -42.43 -14.86
C SER A 22 -14.73 -41.14 -14.02
N PHE A 23 -15.78 -41.10 -13.22
CA PHE A 23 -15.99 -40.07 -12.22
C PHE A 23 -16.67 -40.61 -10.97
N LYS A 24 -16.45 -39.90 -9.85
CA LYS A 24 -17.16 -40.14 -8.61
C LYS A 24 -17.37 -38.87 -7.82
N ILE A 25 -18.42 -38.83 -7.02
CA ILE A 25 -18.69 -37.73 -6.09
C ILE A 25 -18.35 -38.21 -4.69
N GLN A 26 -17.54 -37.47 -3.99
CA GLN A 26 -17.18 -37.68 -2.59
C GLN A 26 -17.76 -36.57 -1.74
N VAL A 27 -18.40 -36.92 -0.62
CA VAL A 27 -18.88 -35.95 0.37
C VAL A 27 -17.98 -36.07 1.62
N SER A 28 -17.42 -34.94 2.05
CA SER A 28 -16.62 -34.91 3.27
C SER A 28 -17.50 -35.13 4.49
N PRO A 29 -17.18 -36.08 5.38
CA PRO A 29 -17.95 -36.30 6.59
C PRO A 29 -17.82 -35.19 7.64
N VAL A 30 -16.78 -34.33 7.50
CA VAL A 30 -16.47 -33.29 8.49
C VAL A 30 -17.26 -32.01 8.24
N ASP A 31 -17.37 -31.56 6.97
CA ASP A 31 -17.92 -30.26 6.61
C ASP A 31 -18.97 -30.32 5.48
N GLY A 32 -19.36 -31.53 5.06
CA GLY A 32 -20.37 -31.72 4.00
C GLY A 32 -19.92 -31.29 2.61
N ARG A 33 -18.68 -30.91 2.41
CA ARG A 33 -18.17 -30.47 1.11
C ARG A 33 -18.23 -31.57 0.09
N LYS A 34 -18.74 -31.23 -1.08
CA LYS A 34 -18.88 -32.16 -2.21
C LYS A 34 -17.72 -31.98 -3.17
N THR A 35 -17.01 -33.06 -3.47
CA THR A 35 -15.88 -33.06 -4.43
C THR A 35 -16.23 -34.01 -5.59
N LEU A 36 -16.16 -33.50 -6.80
CA LEU A 36 -16.24 -34.26 -8.04
C LEU A 36 -14.82 -34.69 -8.41
N ILE A 37 -14.56 -35.99 -8.40
CA ILE A 37 -13.28 -36.58 -8.77
C ILE A 37 -13.43 -37.14 -10.18
N LEU A 38 -12.59 -36.68 -11.10
CA LEU A 38 -12.56 -37.13 -12.51
C LEU A 38 -11.25 -37.90 -12.75
N ASP A 39 -11.36 -39.14 -13.25
CA ASP A 39 -10.20 -39.90 -13.68
C ASP A 39 -9.90 -39.60 -15.15
N LEU A 40 -8.70 -39.05 -15.41
CA LEU A 40 -8.26 -38.69 -16.74
C LEU A 40 -7.11 -39.59 -17.21
N ARG A 41 -7.18 -40.01 -18.46
CA ARG A 41 -6.10 -40.71 -19.16
C ARG A 41 -5.79 -40.05 -20.49
N PRO A 42 -4.54 -40.18 -21.01
CA PRO A 42 -4.24 -39.72 -22.36
C PRO A 42 -5.21 -40.32 -23.37
N VAL A 43 -5.58 -39.53 -24.37
CA VAL A 43 -6.39 -40.01 -25.50
C VAL A 43 -5.62 -41.12 -26.20
N GLU A 44 -6.28 -42.21 -26.51
CA GLU A 44 -5.69 -43.34 -27.20
C GLU A 44 -5.17 -42.92 -28.58
N GLY A 45 -3.96 -43.37 -28.93
CA GLY A 45 -3.29 -42.95 -30.16
C GLY A 45 -2.69 -41.55 -30.18
N SER A 46 -2.87 -40.73 -29.11
CA SER A 46 -2.25 -39.42 -29.03
C SER A 46 -0.73 -39.50 -28.83
N MET A 47 0.03 -38.74 -29.63
CA MET A 47 1.49 -38.69 -29.57
C MET A 47 1.94 -37.84 -28.36
N PRO A 48 2.69 -38.39 -27.39
CA PRO A 48 3.23 -37.61 -26.28
C PRO A 48 4.38 -36.70 -26.73
N ILE A 49 4.43 -35.50 -26.17
CA ILE A 49 5.50 -34.53 -26.37
C ILE A 49 6.37 -34.49 -25.12
N CYS A 50 7.69 -34.51 -25.28
CA CYS A 50 8.61 -34.40 -24.17
C CYS A 50 8.51 -33.04 -23.45
N SER A 51 8.38 -33.01 -22.12
CA SER A 51 8.30 -31.76 -21.35
C SER A 51 9.62 -30.96 -21.32
N ARG A 52 10.76 -31.59 -21.62
CA ARG A 52 12.06 -30.92 -21.60
C ARG A 52 12.44 -30.26 -22.93
N CYS A 53 12.36 -31.02 -24.03
CA CYS A 53 12.84 -30.53 -25.34
C CYS A 53 11.70 -30.23 -26.33
N ARG A 54 10.46 -30.50 -25.96
CA ARG A 54 9.26 -30.27 -26.78
C ARG A 54 9.19 -31.08 -28.11
N HIS A 55 10.04 -32.10 -28.27
CA HIS A 55 9.94 -33.04 -29.36
C HIS A 55 8.95 -34.16 -29.07
N GLU A 56 8.41 -34.75 -30.11
CA GLU A 56 7.62 -35.97 -30.02
C GLU A 56 8.45 -37.12 -29.45
N ALA A 57 7.85 -37.91 -28.59
CA ALA A 57 8.49 -39.02 -27.92
C ALA A 57 7.54 -40.24 -27.89
N PRO A 58 7.49 -41.03 -28.99
CA PRO A 58 6.50 -42.07 -29.19
C PRO A 58 6.57 -43.23 -28.19
N LEU A 59 7.73 -43.42 -27.56
CA LEU A 59 7.93 -44.53 -26.60
C LEU A 59 7.56 -44.14 -25.20
N VAL A 60 6.60 -44.84 -24.62
CA VAL A 60 6.16 -44.65 -23.24
C VAL A 60 6.94 -45.58 -22.33
N HIS A 61 7.71 -45.02 -21.40
CA HIS A 61 8.45 -45.79 -20.41
C HIS A 61 7.57 -46.31 -19.27
N SER A 62 6.72 -45.42 -18.72
CA SER A 62 5.84 -45.74 -17.59
C SER A 62 4.72 -44.75 -17.42
N TYR A 63 3.76 -45.07 -16.53
CA TYR A 63 2.65 -44.17 -16.20
C TYR A 63 2.76 -43.73 -14.73
N VAL A 64 2.36 -42.46 -14.47
CA VAL A 64 2.36 -41.87 -13.12
C VAL A 64 1.05 -41.16 -12.89
N SER A 65 0.32 -41.54 -11.85
CA SER A 65 -0.93 -40.87 -11.49
C SER A 65 -0.66 -39.70 -10.51
N ARG A 66 -1.33 -38.60 -10.71
CA ARG A 66 -1.29 -37.42 -9.82
C ARG A 66 -2.68 -36.85 -9.63
N ARG A 67 -2.92 -36.33 -8.40
CA ARG A 67 -4.11 -35.54 -8.10
C ARG A 67 -3.84 -34.08 -8.38
N ILE A 68 -4.68 -33.47 -9.18
CA ILE A 68 -4.61 -32.09 -9.65
C ILE A 68 -5.93 -31.40 -9.30
N LYS A 69 -5.87 -30.23 -8.68
CA LYS A 69 -7.04 -29.40 -8.40
C LYS A 69 -7.44 -28.57 -9.60
N GLU A 70 -8.75 -28.43 -9.80
CA GLU A 70 -9.36 -27.69 -10.90
C GLU A 70 -10.37 -26.67 -10.36
N CYS A 71 -10.82 -25.74 -11.18
CA CYS A 71 -11.90 -24.82 -10.85
C CYS A 71 -13.17 -25.58 -10.45
N SER A 72 -13.89 -25.04 -9.48
CA SER A 72 -15.17 -25.60 -9.03
C SER A 72 -16.20 -25.61 -10.18
N LEU A 73 -17.01 -26.67 -10.23
CA LEU A 73 -18.07 -26.85 -11.22
C LEU A 73 -19.42 -27.10 -10.53
N LEU A 74 -20.42 -26.30 -10.82
CA LEU A 74 -21.79 -26.43 -10.28
C LEU A 74 -21.84 -26.57 -8.74
N GLY A 75 -20.95 -25.88 -8.03
CA GLY A 75 -20.87 -25.91 -6.57
C GLY A 75 -20.08 -27.08 -6.00
N TYR A 76 -19.50 -27.94 -6.84
CA TYR A 76 -18.59 -29.02 -6.43
C TYR A 76 -17.15 -28.55 -6.57
N PHE A 77 -16.30 -28.86 -5.61
CA PHE A 77 -14.86 -28.81 -5.83
C PHE A 77 -14.47 -29.90 -6.82
N VAL A 78 -13.54 -29.60 -7.72
CA VAL A 78 -13.11 -30.57 -8.73
C VAL A 78 -11.67 -30.99 -8.48
N GLU A 79 -11.47 -32.30 -8.48
CA GLU A 79 -10.16 -32.95 -8.39
C GLU A 79 -9.98 -33.89 -9.56
N LEU A 80 -8.90 -33.70 -10.30
CA LEU A 80 -8.52 -34.54 -11.41
C LEU A 80 -7.52 -35.58 -10.93
N ASN A 81 -7.82 -36.85 -11.12
CA ASN A 81 -6.89 -37.98 -10.92
C ASN A 81 -6.28 -38.32 -12.29
N VAL A 82 -5.16 -37.70 -12.64
CA VAL A 82 -4.58 -37.73 -13.98
C VAL A 82 -3.48 -38.74 -14.07
N THR A 83 -3.57 -39.66 -15.02
CA THR A 83 -2.50 -40.60 -15.39
C THR A 83 -1.65 -40.01 -16.50
N PHE A 84 -0.42 -39.61 -16.18
CA PHE A 84 0.56 -39.05 -17.12
C PHE A 84 1.48 -40.15 -17.65
N ARG A 85 2.03 -39.92 -18.86
CA ARG A 85 3.06 -40.77 -19.45
C ARG A 85 4.45 -40.21 -19.07
N ARG A 86 5.36 -41.11 -18.65
CA ARG A 86 6.79 -40.89 -18.73
C ARG A 86 7.26 -41.43 -20.07
N VAL A 87 7.99 -40.62 -20.81
CA VAL A 87 8.39 -40.96 -22.19
C VAL A 87 9.89 -41.23 -22.28
N ASP A 88 10.28 -42.18 -23.11
CA ASP A 88 11.66 -42.38 -23.49
C ASP A 88 12.03 -41.36 -24.57
N CYS A 89 12.66 -40.27 -24.14
CA CYS A 89 13.01 -39.20 -25.04
C CYS A 89 14.41 -39.41 -25.62
N LEU A 90 14.48 -39.66 -26.92
CA LEU A 90 15.74 -39.87 -27.64
C LEU A 90 16.64 -38.61 -27.64
N HIS A 91 16.04 -37.43 -27.61
CA HIS A 91 16.76 -36.14 -27.59
C HIS A 91 17.32 -35.81 -26.19
N CYS A 92 16.57 -36.02 -25.14
CA CYS A 92 16.94 -35.65 -23.75
C CYS A 92 17.69 -36.77 -23.03
N LYS A 93 17.76 -37.98 -23.60
CA LYS A 93 18.37 -39.17 -22.97
C LYS A 93 17.89 -39.41 -21.55
N GLY A 94 16.60 -39.70 -21.37
CA GLY A 94 16.00 -39.94 -20.05
C GLY A 94 14.48 -40.10 -20.13
N HIS A 95 13.85 -40.23 -18.97
CA HIS A 95 12.41 -40.51 -18.85
C HIS A 95 11.61 -39.31 -18.31
N PRO A 96 11.57 -38.16 -19.03
CA PRO A 96 10.77 -37.01 -18.62
C PRO A 96 9.27 -37.33 -18.66
N MET A 97 8.48 -36.52 -17.98
CA MET A 97 7.03 -36.53 -18.17
C MET A 97 6.66 -35.97 -19.54
N GLU A 98 5.51 -36.36 -20.05
CA GLU A 98 4.91 -35.66 -21.20
C GLU A 98 4.61 -34.20 -20.88
N ALA A 99 4.66 -33.35 -21.89
CA ALA A 99 4.26 -31.95 -21.79
C ALA A 99 2.74 -31.86 -21.77
N VAL A 100 2.21 -31.06 -20.85
CA VAL A 100 0.77 -30.81 -20.70
C VAL A 100 0.59 -29.30 -20.61
N GLU A 101 -0.17 -28.69 -21.53
CA GLU A 101 -0.30 -27.24 -21.62
C GLU A 101 -1.17 -26.64 -20.51
N TRP A 102 -2.21 -27.36 -20.10
CA TRP A 102 -3.13 -26.94 -19.05
C TRP A 102 -2.61 -27.12 -17.63
N LEU A 103 -1.37 -27.60 -17.46
CA LEU A 103 -0.72 -27.84 -16.17
C LEU A 103 0.74 -27.36 -16.17
N ALA A 104 1.07 -26.40 -15.30
CA ALA A 104 2.45 -25.98 -15.13
C ALA A 104 3.31 -27.10 -14.50
N PRO A 105 4.62 -27.23 -14.86
CA PRO A 105 5.52 -28.23 -14.32
C PRO A 105 5.52 -28.22 -12.78
N PHE A 106 5.47 -29.41 -12.19
CA PHE A 106 5.50 -29.65 -10.74
C PHE A 106 4.32 -29.07 -9.94
N LYS A 107 3.32 -28.44 -10.59
CA LYS A 107 2.13 -27.94 -9.90
C LYS A 107 1.09 -29.06 -9.72
N ARG A 108 0.21 -28.88 -8.73
CA ARG A 108 -0.93 -29.76 -8.44
C ARG A 108 -2.27 -29.02 -8.57
N TYR A 109 -2.31 -28.03 -9.45
CA TYR A 109 -3.48 -27.27 -9.85
C TYR A 109 -3.34 -26.87 -11.30
N THR A 110 -4.46 -26.75 -12.01
CA THR A 110 -4.46 -26.37 -13.42
C THR A 110 -4.13 -24.90 -13.63
N GLU A 111 -3.70 -24.54 -14.83
CA GLU A 111 -3.46 -23.13 -15.21
C GLU A 111 -4.74 -22.30 -15.09
N ARG A 112 -5.89 -22.85 -15.44
CA ARG A 112 -7.20 -22.22 -15.29
C ARG A 112 -7.51 -21.89 -13.82
N LEU A 113 -7.25 -22.83 -12.91
CA LEU A 113 -7.39 -22.55 -11.47
C LEU A 113 -6.39 -21.51 -10.97
N ARG A 114 -5.17 -21.49 -11.48
CA ARG A 114 -4.19 -20.43 -11.22
C ARG A 114 -4.73 -19.06 -11.61
N GLU A 115 -5.25 -18.94 -12.83
CA GLU A 115 -5.84 -17.69 -13.34
C GLU A 115 -7.05 -17.25 -12.52
N HIS A 116 -7.91 -18.20 -12.17
CA HIS A 116 -9.04 -17.93 -11.28
C HIS A 116 -8.58 -17.37 -9.92
N VAL A 117 -7.57 -17.98 -9.29
CA VAL A 117 -6.99 -17.48 -8.05
C VAL A 117 -6.38 -16.07 -8.23
N GLU A 118 -5.65 -15.83 -9.32
CA GLU A 118 -5.10 -14.52 -9.63
C GLU A 118 -6.19 -13.45 -9.74
N HIS A 119 -7.33 -13.79 -10.33
CA HIS A 119 -8.48 -12.89 -10.44
C HIS A 119 -9.15 -12.65 -9.08
N ARG A 120 -9.39 -13.71 -8.30
CA ARG A 120 -10.04 -13.60 -6.98
C ARG A 120 -9.21 -12.76 -6.00
N THR A 121 -7.89 -12.90 -6.01
CA THR A 121 -6.98 -12.17 -5.12
C THR A 121 -6.83 -10.68 -5.46
N LEU A 122 -7.43 -10.19 -6.56
CA LEU A 122 -7.54 -8.77 -6.83
C LEU A 122 -8.42 -8.05 -5.80
N GLU A 123 -9.55 -8.64 -5.46
CA GLU A 123 -10.58 -8.02 -4.61
C GLU A 123 -10.69 -8.72 -3.25
N GLU A 124 -10.41 -10.02 -3.18
CA GLU A 124 -10.60 -10.84 -2.00
C GLU A 124 -9.31 -11.06 -1.18
N THR A 125 -9.49 -11.52 0.06
CA THR A 125 -8.35 -11.94 0.90
C THR A 125 -7.81 -13.30 0.45
N VAL A 126 -6.52 -13.54 0.70
CA VAL A 126 -5.90 -14.85 0.45
C VAL A 126 -6.66 -15.97 1.17
N ALA A 127 -7.13 -15.73 2.40
CA ALA A 127 -7.87 -16.71 3.17
C ALA A 127 -9.21 -17.07 2.50
N TYR A 128 -9.95 -16.08 2.02
CA TYR A 128 -11.21 -16.31 1.32
C TYR A 128 -10.98 -17.07 0.01
N ALA A 129 -10.02 -16.62 -0.81
CA ALA A 129 -9.69 -17.30 -2.08
C ALA A 129 -9.23 -18.75 -1.83
N ALA A 130 -8.48 -19.01 -0.76
CA ALA A 130 -8.05 -20.36 -0.38
C ALA A 130 -9.25 -21.27 -0.03
N GLN A 131 -10.22 -20.72 0.71
CA GLN A 131 -11.44 -21.45 1.07
C GLN A 131 -12.31 -21.75 -0.16
N GLU A 132 -12.50 -20.77 -1.04
CA GLU A 132 -13.30 -20.88 -2.26
C GLU A 132 -12.69 -21.86 -3.27
N THR A 133 -11.38 -21.91 -3.40
CA THR A 133 -10.68 -22.74 -4.39
C THR A 133 -10.21 -24.08 -3.84
N ASN A 134 -10.44 -24.34 -2.56
CA ASN A 134 -9.92 -25.53 -1.86
C ASN A 134 -8.40 -25.71 -1.98
N LEU A 135 -7.67 -24.60 -2.13
CA LEU A 135 -6.21 -24.57 -2.09
C LEU A 135 -5.71 -24.19 -0.70
N SER A 136 -4.45 -24.56 -0.38
CA SER A 136 -3.84 -24.08 0.85
C SER A 136 -3.60 -22.57 0.78
N TRP A 137 -3.63 -21.90 1.93
CA TRP A 137 -3.35 -20.47 2.04
C TRP A 137 -1.99 -20.11 1.43
N ASP A 138 -0.96 -20.95 1.66
CA ASP A 138 0.38 -20.73 1.10
C ASP A 138 0.38 -20.83 -0.42
N THR A 139 -0.35 -21.79 -0.99
CA THR A 139 -0.46 -21.93 -2.46
C THR A 139 -1.09 -20.69 -3.08
N VAL A 140 -2.21 -20.21 -2.52
CA VAL A 140 -2.90 -18.99 -3.01
C VAL A 140 -2.00 -17.76 -2.86
N LYS A 141 -1.32 -17.63 -1.71
CA LYS A 141 -0.36 -16.53 -1.50
C LYS A 141 0.78 -16.55 -2.54
N GLU A 142 1.35 -17.71 -2.83
CA GLU A 142 2.45 -17.82 -3.79
C GLU A 142 1.98 -17.55 -5.23
N ILE A 143 0.76 -17.98 -5.60
CA ILE A 143 0.16 -17.61 -6.89
C ILE A 143 0.00 -16.10 -7.02
N ASP A 144 -0.61 -15.45 -6.02
CA ASP A 144 -0.81 -14.00 -6.02
C ASP A 144 0.52 -13.24 -5.99
N LYS A 145 1.47 -13.68 -5.18
CA LYS A 145 2.81 -13.09 -5.11
C LYS A 145 3.55 -13.19 -6.44
N ALA A 146 3.48 -14.34 -7.12
CA ALA A 146 4.10 -14.54 -8.43
C ALA A 146 3.48 -13.60 -9.48
N ARG A 147 2.14 -13.46 -9.49
CA ARG A 147 1.44 -12.48 -10.34
C ARG A 147 1.91 -11.05 -10.08
N LEU A 148 1.92 -10.65 -8.80
CA LEU A 148 2.32 -9.30 -8.41
C LEU A 148 3.79 -9.00 -8.74
N ARG A 149 4.68 -10.01 -8.66
CA ARG A 149 6.07 -9.88 -9.10
C ARG A 149 6.16 -9.59 -10.59
N ARG A 150 5.46 -10.36 -11.42
CA ARG A 150 5.43 -10.11 -12.88
C ARG A 150 5.01 -8.68 -13.22
N LEU A 151 4.10 -8.09 -12.45
CA LEU A 151 3.51 -6.80 -12.75
C LEU A 151 4.26 -5.61 -12.12
N TYR A 152 4.85 -5.78 -10.92
CA TYR A 152 5.28 -4.66 -10.09
C TYR A 152 6.68 -4.80 -9.47
N GLU A 153 7.40 -5.91 -9.66
CA GLU A 153 8.73 -6.09 -9.06
C GLU A 153 9.74 -5.12 -9.66
N HIS A 154 9.71 -4.93 -10.97
CA HIS A 154 10.60 -4.00 -11.65
C HIS A 154 10.14 -2.56 -11.45
N PHE A 155 11.12 -1.70 -11.21
CA PHE A 155 10.89 -0.27 -11.12
C PHE A 155 10.57 0.29 -12.53
N HIS A 156 9.53 1.09 -12.62
CA HIS A 156 9.15 1.81 -13.83
C HIS A 156 8.96 3.29 -13.51
N TRP A 157 9.69 4.16 -14.20
CA TRP A 157 9.53 5.60 -14.09
C TRP A 157 8.43 6.09 -15.03
N ASP A 158 7.48 6.83 -14.50
CA ASP A 158 6.28 7.31 -15.21
C ASP A 158 6.37 8.80 -15.61
N ASN A 159 7.57 9.38 -15.64
CA ASN A 159 7.84 10.79 -15.92
C ASN A 159 7.14 11.77 -14.98
N SER A 160 6.90 11.39 -13.75
CA SER A 160 6.29 12.22 -12.72
C SER A 160 7.13 13.45 -12.41
N ARG A 161 6.48 14.60 -12.34
CA ARG A 161 7.09 15.87 -11.96
C ARG A 161 6.86 16.23 -10.51
N ARG A 162 5.78 15.72 -9.92
CA ARG A 162 5.40 15.99 -8.53
C ARG A 162 5.32 14.67 -7.76
N LEU A 163 6.15 14.57 -6.75
CA LEU A 163 6.24 13.39 -5.89
C LEU A 163 5.74 13.71 -4.49
N ALA A 164 5.38 12.67 -3.78
CA ALA A 164 5.15 12.70 -2.34
C ALA A 164 5.94 11.58 -1.68
N VAL A 165 6.64 11.89 -0.59
CA VAL A 165 7.46 10.94 0.18
C VAL A 165 6.95 10.92 1.61
N ASP A 166 6.70 9.74 2.13
CA ASP A 166 6.26 9.56 3.50
C ASP A 166 6.77 8.25 4.12
N GLU A 167 6.60 8.12 5.42
CA GLU A 167 7.03 6.98 6.21
C GLU A 167 5.83 6.33 6.89
N PHE A 168 5.81 5.01 6.92
CA PHE A 168 4.79 4.27 7.67
C PHE A 168 5.39 3.08 8.44
N ALA A 169 4.74 2.74 9.56
CA ALA A 169 5.18 1.61 10.38
C ALA A 169 4.77 0.27 9.74
N ILE A 170 5.75 -0.60 9.44
CA ILE A 170 5.51 -1.95 8.92
C ILE A 170 5.16 -2.90 10.06
N HIS A 171 5.92 -2.88 11.13
CA HIS A 171 5.77 -3.75 12.30
C HIS A 171 5.82 -2.96 13.61
N ARG A 172 5.49 -3.60 14.73
CA ARG A 172 5.76 -3.06 16.08
C ARG A 172 7.27 -2.93 16.30
N GLY A 173 7.71 -2.02 17.17
CA GLY A 173 9.12 -1.85 17.49
C GLY A 173 9.91 -0.99 16.50
N HIS A 174 9.31 0.13 16.04
CA HIS A 174 9.99 1.15 15.21
C HIS A 174 10.52 0.65 13.85
N ARG A 175 9.87 -0.34 13.26
CA ARG A 175 10.18 -0.82 11.91
C ARG A 175 9.34 -0.04 10.90
N TYR A 176 10.01 0.81 10.13
CA TYR A 176 9.37 1.71 9.16
C TYR A 176 9.72 1.31 7.73
N ALA A 177 8.89 1.76 6.79
CA ALA A 177 9.19 1.82 5.37
C ALA A 177 8.97 3.23 4.85
N THR A 178 9.72 3.58 3.81
CA THR A 178 9.55 4.80 3.02
C THR A 178 8.75 4.48 1.77
N VAL A 179 7.79 5.33 1.45
CA VAL A 179 6.99 5.26 0.21
C VAL A 179 7.25 6.49 -0.63
N VAL A 180 7.45 6.29 -1.94
CA VAL A 180 7.47 7.36 -2.94
C VAL A 180 6.24 7.20 -3.83
N TYR A 181 5.44 8.23 -3.86
CA TYR A 181 4.15 8.30 -4.55
C TYR A 181 4.18 9.39 -5.61
N SER A 182 3.67 9.09 -6.80
CA SER A 182 3.45 10.09 -7.85
C SER A 182 2.13 10.81 -7.62
N ILE A 183 2.18 12.13 -7.43
CA ILE A 183 0.99 12.97 -7.33
C ILE A 183 0.31 13.08 -8.70
N ASP A 184 1.10 13.06 -9.78
CA ASP A 184 0.62 13.23 -11.15
C ASP A 184 -0.17 12.00 -11.63
N THR A 185 0.36 10.81 -11.43
CA THR A 185 -0.24 9.55 -11.90
C THR A 185 -1.05 8.81 -10.85
N LYS A 186 -0.99 9.26 -9.58
CA LYS A 186 -1.64 8.66 -8.42
C LYS A 186 -1.18 7.20 -8.16
N LYS A 187 0.08 6.90 -8.47
CA LYS A 187 0.69 5.58 -8.32
C LYS A 187 1.76 5.58 -7.23
N VAL A 188 1.89 4.47 -6.55
CA VAL A 188 3.07 4.20 -5.70
C VAL A 188 4.20 3.73 -6.61
N LEU A 189 5.24 4.54 -6.74
CA LEU A 189 6.39 4.25 -7.60
C LEU A 189 7.38 3.30 -6.93
N TRP A 190 7.62 3.53 -5.63
CA TRP A 190 8.66 2.80 -4.91
C TRP A 190 8.34 2.69 -3.43
N LEU A 191 8.79 1.57 -2.83
CA LEU A 191 8.78 1.34 -1.38
C LEU A 191 10.04 0.56 -1.00
N ASP A 192 10.60 0.89 0.16
CA ASP A 192 11.65 0.08 0.79
C ASP A 192 11.63 0.23 2.31
N ARG A 193 12.26 -0.72 2.99
CA ARG A 193 12.43 -0.70 4.45
C ARG A 193 13.35 0.44 4.87
N GLY A 194 13.02 1.06 5.99
CA GLY A 194 13.81 2.15 6.58
C GLY A 194 13.14 3.52 6.42
N ARG A 195 13.75 4.51 7.09
CA ARG A 195 13.34 5.92 7.10
C ARG A 195 14.53 6.86 7.14
N SER A 196 15.68 6.39 6.70
CA SER A 196 16.91 7.17 6.68
C SER A 196 17.13 7.84 5.34
N ARG A 197 18.03 8.82 5.32
CA ARG A 197 18.54 9.43 4.10
C ARG A 197 19.03 8.38 3.10
N ALA A 198 19.79 7.38 3.56
CA ALA A 198 20.28 6.28 2.74
C ALA A 198 19.14 5.42 2.14
N THR A 199 18.00 5.33 2.82
CA THR A 199 16.83 4.63 2.27
C THR A 199 16.29 5.39 1.06
N LEU A 200 16.05 6.69 1.16
CA LEU A 200 15.51 7.48 0.04
C LEU A 200 16.52 7.58 -1.12
N ARG A 201 17.83 7.59 -0.84
CA ARG A 201 18.89 7.55 -1.87
C ARG A 201 18.76 6.34 -2.81
N LYS A 202 18.32 5.19 -2.31
CA LYS A 202 18.08 4.01 -3.16
C LYS A 202 17.06 4.29 -4.26
N PHE A 203 16.01 5.05 -3.97
CA PHE A 203 15.04 5.47 -4.98
C PHE A 203 15.70 6.37 -6.03
N PHE A 204 16.43 7.41 -5.61
CA PHE A 204 17.06 8.31 -6.56
C PHE A 204 18.14 7.64 -7.41
N ASN A 205 18.81 6.59 -6.89
CA ASN A 205 19.78 5.82 -7.66
C ASN A 205 19.16 4.99 -8.80
N LEU A 206 17.83 4.82 -8.81
CA LEU A 206 17.11 4.19 -9.92
C LEU A 206 16.81 5.15 -11.06
N LEU A 207 17.00 6.46 -10.86
CA LEU A 207 16.66 7.51 -11.81
C LEU A 207 17.91 7.99 -12.56
N THR A 208 17.72 8.30 -13.86
CA THR A 208 18.76 8.98 -14.65
C THR A 208 18.87 10.46 -14.24
N PRO A 209 19.97 11.14 -14.58
CA PRO A 209 20.12 12.58 -14.34
C PRO A 209 18.97 13.42 -14.92
N GLU A 210 18.50 13.08 -16.12
CA GLU A 210 17.39 13.76 -16.82
C GLU A 210 16.08 13.56 -16.09
N GLN A 211 15.82 12.36 -15.58
CA GLN A 211 14.64 12.04 -14.78
C GLN A 211 14.64 12.82 -13.48
N LYS A 212 15.77 12.89 -12.78
CA LYS A 212 15.95 13.71 -11.57
C LYS A 212 15.72 15.19 -11.85
N ALA A 213 16.27 15.72 -12.95
CA ALA A 213 16.07 17.11 -13.38
C ALA A 213 14.61 17.42 -13.78
N GLY A 214 13.83 16.40 -14.17
CA GLY A 214 12.41 16.50 -14.49
C GLY A 214 11.51 16.72 -13.28
N ILE A 215 11.96 16.33 -12.07
CA ILE A 215 11.20 16.49 -10.83
C ILE A 215 11.12 17.98 -10.45
N ARG A 216 9.91 18.48 -10.18
CA ARG A 216 9.65 19.91 -9.87
C ARG A 216 9.26 20.14 -8.42
N ALA A 217 8.57 19.19 -7.80
CA ALA A 217 8.17 19.30 -6.40
C ALA A 217 8.17 17.93 -5.72
N VAL A 218 8.60 17.91 -4.45
CA VAL A 218 8.55 16.73 -3.60
C VAL A 218 7.87 17.10 -2.29
N ALA A 219 6.63 16.65 -2.11
CA ALA A 219 5.88 16.86 -0.88
C ALA A 219 6.33 15.86 0.20
N MET A 220 6.58 16.34 1.40
CA MET A 220 6.97 15.50 2.54
C MET A 220 6.71 16.19 3.87
N ASP A 221 6.78 15.41 4.95
CA ASP A 221 6.83 15.93 6.29
C ASP A 221 8.14 16.73 6.53
N GLN A 222 8.18 17.46 7.64
CA GLN A 222 9.39 18.17 8.06
C GLN A 222 10.48 17.16 8.49
N ASN A 223 11.08 16.48 7.52
CA ASN A 223 12.17 15.52 7.70
C ASN A 223 13.46 16.05 7.07
N SER A 224 14.39 16.52 7.92
CA SER A 224 15.65 17.13 7.46
C SER A 224 16.53 16.17 6.65
N ALA A 225 16.46 14.86 6.92
CA ALA A 225 17.24 13.86 6.21
C ALA A 225 16.75 13.68 4.76
N PHE A 226 15.43 13.67 4.55
CA PHE A 226 14.83 13.58 3.22
C PHE A 226 14.96 14.89 2.44
N ASP A 227 14.84 16.03 3.13
CA ASP A 227 15.04 17.37 2.55
C ASP A 227 16.43 17.49 1.89
N LEU A 228 17.47 17.08 2.62
CA LEU A 228 18.84 17.07 2.08
C LEU A 228 18.98 16.16 0.87
N GLU A 229 18.38 14.96 0.89
CA GLU A 229 18.47 14.01 -0.20
C GLU A 229 17.76 14.50 -1.47
N VAL A 230 16.62 15.18 -1.31
CA VAL A 230 15.91 15.81 -2.45
C VAL A 230 16.73 16.95 -3.04
N LYS A 231 17.32 17.81 -2.22
CA LYS A 231 18.16 18.93 -2.69
C LYS A 231 19.39 18.45 -3.47
N GLU A 232 19.99 17.33 -3.07
CA GLU A 232 21.14 16.74 -3.79
C GLU A 232 20.74 16.11 -5.13
N ASN A 233 19.57 15.47 -5.19
CA ASN A 233 19.20 14.66 -6.35
C ASN A 233 18.24 15.37 -7.32
N CYS A 234 17.52 16.39 -6.91
CA CYS A 234 16.53 17.10 -7.74
C CYS A 234 16.96 18.55 -7.96
N PRO A 235 17.84 18.83 -8.95
CA PRO A 235 18.39 20.19 -9.15
C PRO A 235 17.32 21.24 -9.44
N ASN A 236 16.19 20.86 -10.02
CA ASN A 236 15.07 21.74 -10.33
C ASN A 236 13.87 21.52 -9.38
N GLY A 237 14.03 20.64 -8.39
CA GLY A 237 12.97 20.24 -7.48
C GLY A 237 12.91 21.11 -6.24
N VAL A 238 11.70 21.45 -5.81
CA VAL A 238 11.45 22.15 -4.55
C VAL A 238 10.79 21.20 -3.56
N VAL A 239 11.29 21.22 -2.31
CA VAL A 239 10.63 20.50 -1.21
C VAL A 239 9.38 21.27 -0.80
N VAL A 240 8.26 20.59 -0.70
CA VAL A 240 6.97 21.16 -0.25
C VAL A 240 6.62 20.51 1.09
N HIS A 241 6.57 21.31 2.14
CA HIS A 241 6.24 20.78 3.47
C HIS A 241 4.73 20.71 3.68
N ASP A 242 4.31 19.62 4.34
CA ASP A 242 2.92 19.42 4.73
C ASP A 242 2.51 20.43 5.81
N LEU A 243 1.60 21.34 5.42
CA LEU A 243 1.07 22.37 6.32
C LEU A 243 0.26 21.75 7.48
N PHE A 244 -0.39 20.60 7.29
CA PHE A 244 -1.07 19.91 8.38
C PHE A 244 -0.08 19.50 9.49
N HIS A 245 1.09 19.01 9.09
CA HIS A 245 2.15 18.68 10.06
C HIS A 245 2.75 19.91 10.74
N VAL A 246 2.84 21.06 10.04
CA VAL A 246 3.22 22.33 10.66
C VAL A 246 2.24 22.68 11.77
N LEU A 247 0.93 22.64 11.51
CA LEU A 247 -0.13 22.92 12.49
C LEU A 247 -0.18 21.91 13.64
N SER A 248 -0.07 20.63 13.33
CA SER A 248 -0.03 19.58 14.34
C SER A 248 1.17 19.75 15.28
N ASN A 249 2.34 20.09 14.74
CA ASN A 249 3.53 20.42 15.51
C ASN A 249 3.34 21.67 16.35
N PHE A 250 2.72 22.72 15.78
CA PHE A 250 2.37 23.94 16.55
C PHE A 250 1.46 23.62 17.72
N GLY A 251 0.39 22.88 17.49
CA GLY A 251 -0.53 22.45 18.55
C GLY A 251 0.20 21.74 19.69
N ARG A 252 1.04 20.77 19.35
CA ARG A 252 1.77 19.95 20.33
C ARG A 252 2.91 20.71 21.03
N LYS A 253 3.74 21.44 20.28
CA LYS A 253 4.96 22.08 20.80
C LYS A 253 4.69 23.47 21.42
N VAL A 254 3.63 24.15 21.00
CA VAL A 254 3.29 25.49 21.48
C VAL A 254 2.03 25.46 22.35
N ILE A 255 0.86 25.17 21.79
CA ILE A 255 -0.41 25.24 22.51
C ILE A 255 -0.42 24.31 23.72
N ASP A 256 -0.08 23.02 23.55
CA ASP A 256 -0.05 22.07 24.67
C ASP A 256 0.97 22.46 25.74
N ARG A 257 2.13 22.97 25.34
CA ARG A 257 3.17 23.36 26.28
C ARG A 257 2.74 24.58 27.09
N VAL A 258 2.28 25.66 26.45
CA VAL A 258 1.79 26.87 27.14
C VAL A 258 0.60 26.53 28.05
N ARG A 259 -0.32 25.66 27.60
CA ARG A 259 -1.45 25.18 28.41
C ARG A 259 -1.00 24.42 29.67
N VAL A 260 0.01 23.55 29.55
CA VAL A 260 0.57 22.81 30.71
C VAL A 260 1.26 23.76 31.67
N ASP A 261 2.05 24.71 31.18
CA ASP A 261 2.73 25.70 31.98
C ASP A 261 1.71 26.60 32.73
N ALA A 262 0.66 27.06 32.04
CA ALA A 262 -0.45 27.80 32.64
C ALA A 262 -1.18 26.98 33.72
N ALA A 263 -1.46 25.69 33.45
CA ALA A 263 -2.08 24.82 34.45
C ALA A 263 -1.19 24.57 35.66
N ASN A 264 0.13 24.57 35.49
CA ASN A 264 1.09 24.41 36.60
C ASN A 264 1.22 25.68 37.48
N SER A 265 1.09 26.87 36.92
CA SER A 265 1.05 28.11 37.69
C SER A 265 -0.22 28.25 38.56
N LEU A 266 -1.29 27.56 38.20
CA LEU A 266 -2.60 27.53 38.88
C LEU A 266 -2.70 26.39 39.93
N ARG A 267 -1.58 25.88 40.50
CA ARG A 267 -1.64 24.79 41.49
C ARG A 267 -2.43 25.17 42.74
N HIS A 268 -2.41 26.44 43.11
CA HIS A 268 -3.14 27.02 44.25
C HIS A 268 -4.66 27.20 44.00
N ALA A 269 -5.12 27.05 42.75
CA ALA A 269 -6.53 27.20 42.33
C ALA A 269 -7.03 25.96 41.55
N PRO A 270 -7.38 24.86 42.24
CA PRO A 270 -7.65 23.57 41.61
C PRO A 270 -8.73 23.60 40.52
N TRP A 271 -9.79 24.38 40.67
CA TRP A 271 -10.87 24.50 39.71
C TRP A 271 -10.43 25.22 38.42
N LEU A 272 -9.69 26.33 38.55
CA LEU A 272 -9.10 27.03 37.38
C LEU A 272 -8.13 26.13 36.64
N ARG A 273 -7.31 25.41 37.36
CA ARG A 273 -6.37 24.42 36.81
C ARG A 273 -7.11 23.34 36.01
N LYS A 274 -8.25 22.84 36.51
CA LYS A 274 -9.09 21.86 35.78
C LYS A 274 -9.63 22.44 34.48
N VAL A 275 -10.09 23.71 34.49
CA VAL A 275 -10.57 24.40 33.29
C VAL A 275 -9.46 24.50 32.24
N VAL A 276 -8.26 24.97 32.62
CA VAL A 276 -7.14 25.08 31.69
C VAL A 276 -6.71 23.69 31.16
N LYS A 277 -6.63 22.67 32.01
CA LYS A 277 -6.26 21.32 31.58
C LYS A 277 -7.25 20.74 30.57
N SER A 278 -8.54 20.95 30.76
CA SER A 278 -9.60 20.40 29.90
C SER A 278 -9.76 21.15 28.57
N SER A 279 -9.06 22.27 28.36
CA SER A 279 -9.21 23.13 27.18
C SER A 279 -8.43 22.67 25.93
N ARG A 280 -7.71 21.55 26.00
CA ARG A 280 -6.86 21.08 24.92
C ARG A 280 -7.55 21.03 23.55
N TYR A 281 -8.66 20.29 23.49
CA TYR A 281 -9.40 20.12 22.23
C TYR A 281 -10.11 21.38 21.76
N LEU A 282 -10.51 22.24 22.68
CA LEU A 282 -11.05 23.57 22.40
C LEU A 282 -10.02 24.43 21.64
N LEU A 283 -8.78 24.46 22.13
CA LEU A 283 -7.70 25.24 21.56
C LEU A 283 -7.16 24.70 20.21
N TYR A 284 -7.58 23.50 19.81
CA TYR A 284 -7.26 22.91 18.51
C TYR A 284 -8.35 23.14 17.47
N LYS A 285 -9.54 23.55 17.89
CA LYS A 285 -10.63 23.87 16.98
C LYS A 285 -10.40 25.21 16.28
N ARG A 286 -10.94 25.35 15.08
CA ARG A 286 -11.05 26.62 14.40
C ARG A 286 -12.15 27.45 15.04
N PRO A 287 -12.08 28.80 15.01
CA PRO A 287 -13.12 29.66 15.55
C PRO A 287 -14.51 29.34 14.99
N GLU A 288 -14.62 29.12 13.68
CA GLU A 288 -15.87 28.82 12.99
C GLU A 288 -16.50 27.45 13.37
N ASN A 289 -15.72 26.57 13.97
CA ASN A 289 -16.17 25.23 14.40
C ASN A 289 -16.49 25.15 15.91
N LEU A 290 -16.48 26.28 16.59
CA LEU A 290 -16.82 26.35 18.01
C LEU A 290 -18.33 26.45 18.19
N SER A 291 -18.90 25.71 19.14
CA SER A 291 -20.25 25.92 19.60
C SER A 291 -20.34 27.15 20.51
N GLU A 292 -21.53 27.71 20.74
CA GLU A 292 -21.72 28.87 21.63
C GLU A 292 -21.12 28.65 23.03
N LYS A 293 -21.31 27.45 23.61
CA LYS A 293 -20.72 27.06 24.90
C LYS A 293 -19.20 27.05 24.85
N GLU A 294 -18.63 26.66 23.72
CA GLU A 294 -17.16 26.65 23.52
C GLU A 294 -16.63 28.06 23.30
N HIS A 295 -17.37 28.94 22.62
CA HIS A 295 -17.02 30.37 22.52
C HIS A 295 -16.97 31.03 23.90
N THR A 296 -17.99 30.82 24.74
CA THR A 296 -18.01 31.35 26.11
C THR A 296 -16.82 30.84 26.91
N LYS A 297 -16.55 29.54 26.84
CA LYS A 297 -15.40 28.92 27.54
C LYS A 297 -14.06 29.44 27.03
N LEU A 298 -13.91 29.71 25.73
CA LEU A 298 -12.69 30.30 25.15
C LEU A 298 -12.51 31.74 25.64
N ALA A 299 -13.59 32.53 25.72
CA ALA A 299 -13.57 33.89 26.22
C ALA A 299 -13.15 33.96 27.69
N GLU A 300 -13.66 33.06 28.55
CA GLU A 300 -13.27 32.92 29.94
C GLU A 300 -11.77 32.55 30.06
N LEU A 301 -11.34 31.58 29.25
CA LEU A 301 -9.94 31.13 29.23
C LEU A 301 -8.98 32.26 28.82
N SER A 302 -9.42 33.09 27.88
CA SER A 302 -8.67 34.23 27.35
C SER A 302 -8.44 35.31 28.42
N LYS A 303 -9.44 35.55 29.27
CA LYS A 303 -9.32 36.46 30.44
C LYS A 303 -8.35 35.94 31.47
N LEU A 304 -8.23 34.60 31.60
CA LEU A 304 -7.35 33.98 32.58
C LEU A 304 -5.90 33.89 32.13
N ASN A 305 -5.65 33.79 30.79
CA ASN A 305 -4.29 33.54 30.30
C ASN A 305 -4.09 34.15 28.89
N THR A 306 -3.60 35.38 28.86
CA THR A 306 -3.25 36.13 27.62
C THR A 306 -2.23 35.40 26.75
N PRO A 307 -1.15 34.76 27.27
CA PRO A 307 -0.24 33.98 26.45
C PRO A 307 -0.93 32.83 25.70
N LEU A 308 -1.87 32.15 26.32
CA LEU A 308 -2.60 31.05 25.71
C LEU A 308 -3.53 31.54 24.56
N LEU A 309 -4.21 32.68 24.78
CA LEU A 309 -4.99 33.33 23.74
C LEU A 309 -4.10 33.74 22.56
N LYS A 310 -2.94 34.35 22.81
CA LYS A 310 -2.00 34.75 21.76
C LYS A 310 -1.57 33.53 20.92
N CYS A 311 -1.24 32.41 21.58
CA CYS A 311 -0.90 31.18 20.86
C CYS A 311 -2.08 30.63 20.03
N TYR A 312 -3.31 30.70 20.55
CA TYR A 312 -4.48 30.28 19.82
C TYR A 312 -4.70 31.07 18.53
N LEU A 313 -4.68 32.41 18.63
CA LEU A 313 -4.85 33.31 17.48
C LEU A 313 -3.72 33.11 16.45
N MET A 314 -2.47 33.01 16.91
CA MET A 314 -1.33 32.76 16.01
C MET A 314 -1.41 31.37 15.35
N GLY A 315 -1.99 30.37 16.00
CA GLY A 315 -2.27 29.06 15.40
C GLY A 315 -3.35 29.14 14.33
N ASP A 316 -4.36 29.98 14.53
CA ASP A 316 -5.40 30.20 13.56
C ASP A 316 -4.88 30.93 12.31
N GLU A 317 -4.05 31.94 12.48
CA GLU A 317 -3.38 32.61 11.37
C GLU A 317 -2.55 31.68 10.49
N LEU A 318 -1.83 30.71 11.06
CA LEU A 318 -1.10 29.70 10.28
C LEU A 318 -2.04 28.86 9.38
N ARG A 319 -3.30 28.68 9.80
CA ARG A 319 -4.29 27.94 8.98
C ARG A 319 -4.67 28.70 7.70
N HIS A 320 -4.54 30.03 7.70
CA HIS A 320 -4.82 30.85 6.51
C HIS A 320 -3.83 30.58 5.35
N LEU A 321 -2.68 29.95 5.61
CA LEU A 321 -1.75 29.53 4.54
C LEU A 321 -2.43 28.67 3.46
N TRP A 322 -3.48 27.89 3.81
CA TRP A 322 -4.24 27.09 2.83
C TRP A 322 -5.13 27.91 1.90
N SER A 323 -5.53 29.10 2.31
CA SER A 323 -6.42 29.96 1.55
C SER A 323 -5.69 31.00 0.70
N LEU A 324 -4.36 31.08 0.80
CA LEU A 324 -3.57 32.05 0.06
C LEU A 324 -3.46 31.68 -1.41
N GLY A 325 -3.72 32.64 -2.26
CA GLY A 325 -3.72 32.47 -3.73
C GLY A 325 -2.36 32.67 -4.37
N THR A 326 -1.43 33.38 -3.69
CA THR A 326 -0.15 33.80 -4.29
C THR A 326 1.03 33.55 -3.36
N ARG A 327 2.21 33.33 -3.99
CA ARG A 327 3.49 33.21 -3.30
C ARG A 327 3.82 34.44 -2.45
N GLY A 328 3.55 35.65 -2.96
CA GLY A 328 3.81 36.90 -2.24
C GLY A 328 3.03 36.99 -0.93
N GLN A 329 1.74 36.64 -0.94
CA GLN A 329 0.91 36.58 0.27
C GLN A 329 1.43 35.54 1.27
N ALA A 330 1.87 34.37 0.81
CA ALA A 330 2.44 33.35 1.68
C ALA A 330 3.75 33.83 2.34
N ILE A 331 4.63 34.49 1.59
CA ILE A 331 5.87 35.07 2.13
C ILE A 331 5.54 36.12 3.19
N ALA A 332 4.67 37.08 2.87
CA ALA A 332 4.31 38.17 3.80
C ALA A 332 3.73 37.59 5.11
N LEU A 333 2.78 36.66 5.01
CA LEU A 333 2.16 36.05 6.19
C LEU A 333 3.18 35.29 7.04
N VAL A 334 3.99 34.42 6.43
CA VAL A 334 4.93 33.56 7.19
C VAL A 334 6.04 34.40 7.82
N MET A 335 6.57 35.41 7.13
CA MET A 335 7.63 36.26 7.66
C MET A 335 7.14 37.15 8.80
N ASP A 336 5.97 37.78 8.66
CA ASP A 336 5.34 38.54 9.74
C ASP A 336 5.01 37.65 10.94
N TRP A 337 4.44 36.48 10.68
CA TRP A 337 4.14 35.50 11.72
C TRP A 337 5.41 35.09 12.52
N ILE A 338 6.51 34.77 11.83
CA ILE A 338 7.80 34.44 12.46
C ILE A 338 8.33 35.61 13.28
N HIS A 339 8.24 36.82 12.77
CA HIS A 339 8.66 38.02 13.49
C HIS A 339 7.89 38.16 14.82
N ARG A 340 6.56 38.13 14.78
CA ARG A 340 5.70 38.24 15.97
C ARG A 340 5.90 37.07 16.95
N ALA A 341 6.13 35.85 16.45
CA ALA A 341 6.41 34.68 17.27
C ALA A 341 7.73 34.84 18.04
N THR A 342 8.79 35.24 17.34
CA THR A 342 10.13 35.36 17.97
C THR A 342 10.23 36.50 18.97
N HIS A 343 9.37 37.55 18.85
CA HIS A 343 9.31 38.69 19.80
C HIS A 343 8.18 38.53 20.83
N SER A 344 7.50 37.37 20.91
CA SER A 344 6.32 37.16 21.75
C SER A 344 6.62 37.06 23.26
N ARG A 345 7.86 36.82 23.66
CA ARG A 345 8.28 36.48 25.02
C ARG A 345 7.66 35.17 25.57
N ILE A 346 6.97 34.40 24.76
CA ILE A 346 6.42 33.09 25.10
C ILE A 346 7.39 32.02 24.60
N LYS A 347 8.19 31.44 25.51
CA LYS A 347 9.31 30.56 25.12
C LYS A 347 8.95 29.46 24.12
N PRO A 348 7.87 28.65 24.28
CA PRO A 348 7.50 27.66 23.28
C PRO A 348 7.19 28.25 21.89
N LEU A 349 6.60 29.46 21.86
CA LEU A 349 6.26 30.14 20.61
C LEU A 349 7.51 30.71 19.92
N VAL A 350 8.44 31.27 20.71
CA VAL A 350 9.75 31.73 20.23
C VAL A 350 10.56 30.60 19.62
N ASP A 351 10.64 29.46 20.32
CA ASP A 351 11.38 28.29 19.87
C ASP A 351 10.78 27.71 18.58
N PHE A 352 9.44 27.69 18.50
CA PHE A 352 8.75 27.24 17.28
C PHE A 352 8.98 28.20 16.11
N GLY A 353 8.91 29.53 16.33
CA GLY A 353 9.16 30.53 15.28
C GLY A 353 10.59 30.45 14.71
N LYS A 354 11.59 30.25 15.58
CA LYS A 354 13.00 30.03 15.18
C LYS A 354 13.13 28.75 14.32
N ASN A 355 12.50 27.66 14.73
CA ASN A 355 12.50 26.41 13.98
C ASN A 355 11.81 26.57 12.63
N LEU A 356 10.66 27.27 12.59
CA LEU A 356 9.88 27.43 11.37
C LEU A 356 10.67 28.18 10.28
N ARG A 357 11.59 29.06 10.68
CA ARG A 357 12.46 29.81 9.75
C ARG A 357 13.25 28.87 8.82
N GLY A 358 13.70 27.71 9.30
CA GLY A 358 14.43 26.72 8.50
C GLY A 358 13.58 26.02 7.44
N TYR A 359 12.24 26.10 7.55
CA TYR A 359 11.29 25.44 6.65
C TYR A 359 10.47 26.42 5.79
N VAL A 360 10.76 27.71 5.87
CA VAL A 360 9.98 28.77 5.19
C VAL A 360 9.83 28.51 3.70
N GLN A 361 10.91 28.14 3.00
CA GLN A 361 10.88 27.89 1.56
C GLN A 361 9.91 26.76 1.19
N GLY A 362 9.92 25.67 1.93
CA GLY A 362 9.00 24.54 1.69
C GLY A 362 7.55 24.85 2.04
N ILE A 363 7.31 25.74 3.02
CA ILE A 363 5.97 26.19 3.37
C ILE A 363 5.41 27.13 2.27
N ILE A 364 6.24 28.04 1.75
CA ILE A 364 5.86 28.95 0.67
C ILE A 364 5.61 28.15 -0.63
N ALA A 365 6.44 27.15 -0.91
CA ALA A 365 6.27 26.28 -2.08
C ALA A 365 4.92 25.54 -2.09
N ALA A 366 4.30 25.30 -0.93
CA ALA A 366 2.97 24.72 -0.87
C ALA A 366 1.90 25.59 -1.55
N ALA A 367 2.05 26.92 -1.50
CA ALA A 367 1.16 27.86 -2.21
C ALA A 367 1.36 27.82 -3.73
N ASP A 368 2.62 27.68 -4.19
CA ASP A 368 2.95 27.63 -5.62
C ASP A 368 2.44 26.37 -6.30
N PHE A 369 2.70 25.23 -5.68
CA PHE A 369 2.40 23.92 -6.30
C PHE A 369 0.98 23.44 -6.04
N LYS A 370 0.22 24.08 -5.14
CA LYS A 370 -1.14 23.70 -4.73
C LYS A 370 -1.26 22.20 -4.44
N ILE A 371 -0.19 21.63 -3.86
CA ILE A 371 -0.17 20.23 -3.51
C ILE A 371 -1.01 20.07 -2.25
N ASN A 372 -2.14 19.40 -2.40
CA ASN A 372 -2.94 19.01 -1.27
C ASN A 372 -2.26 17.84 -0.55
N THR A 373 -1.65 18.11 0.58
CA THR A 373 -0.91 17.13 1.38
C THR A 373 -1.81 16.08 2.04
N SER A 374 -3.14 16.29 2.03
CA SER A 374 -4.11 15.23 2.39
C SER A 374 -3.97 13.96 1.52
N VAL A 375 -3.31 14.08 0.35
CA VAL A 375 -2.95 12.93 -0.49
C VAL A 375 -2.07 11.95 0.26
N LEU A 376 -1.06 12.44 1.01
CA LEU A 376 -0.17 11.57 1.82
C LEU A 376 -0.94 10.86 2.92
N GLU A 377 -1.83 11.57 3.62
CA GLU A 377 -2.70 10.95 4.61
C GLU A 377 -3.60 9.89 3.97
N GLY A 378 -4.16 10.16 2.80
CA GLY A 378 -4.95 9.21 2.01
C GLY A 378 -4.16 7.96 1.63
N VAL A 379 -2.91 8.13 1.16
CA VAL A 379 -1.99 7.03 0.85
C VAL A 379 -1.72 6.18 2.08
N ASN A 380 -1.37 6.81 3.20
CA ASN A 380 -1.09 6.12 4.45
C ASN A 380 -2.31 5.38 5.01
N ASN A 381 -3.50 5.98 4.92
CA ASN A 381 -4.73 5.34 5.36
C ASN A 381 -5.05 4.10 4.50
N LYS A 382 -4.85 4.17 3.18
CA LYS A 382 -5.02 3.01 2.29
C LYS A 382 -4.00 1.91 2.59
N ILE A 383 -2.73 2.25 2.83
CA ILE A 383 -1.69 1.30 3.27
C ILE A 383 -2.09 0.62 4.59
N LYS A 384 -2.57 1.41 5.57
CA LYS A 384 -3.07 0.87 6.85
C LYS A 384 -4.27 -0.07 6.67
N GLN A 385 -5.19 0.24 5.76
CA GLN A 385 -6.33 -0.62 5.44
C GLN A 385 -5.88 -1.96 4.85
N ILE A 386 -4.95 -1.95 3.87
CA ILE A 386 -4.37 -3.16 3.28
C ILE A 386 -3.76 -4.05 4.38
N LYS A 387 -2.98 -3.44 5.27
CA LYS A 387 -2.36 -4.14 6.40
C LYS A 387 -3.38 -4.72 7.37
N ARG A 388 -4.44 -3.97 7.73
CA ARG A 388 -5.50 -4.40 8.65
C ARG A 388 -6.33 -5.55 8.04
N ARG A 389 -6.70 -5.45 6.77
CA ARG A 389 -7.47 -6.48 6.05
C ARG A 389 -6.75 -7.85 6.04
N ALA A 390 -5.43 -7.85 6.04
CA ALA A 390 -4.60 -9.05 6.08
C ALA A 390 -4.16 -9.45 7.51
N TYR A 391 -4.66 -8.79 8.56
CA TYR A 391 -4.18 -8.96 9.95
C TYR A 391 -2.66 -8.83 10.11
N GLY A 392 -2.01 -8.12 9.19
CA GLY A 392 -0.57 -7.90 9.10
C GLY A 392 0.08 -8.77 8.03
N PHE A 393 1.35 -8.48 7.76
CA PHE A 393 2.17 -9.22 6.81
C PHE A 393 3.48 -9.64 7.49
N ARG A 394 3.90 -10.89 7.30
CA ARG A 394 5.23 -11.38 7.69
C ARG A 394 6.24 -11.21 6.55
N ASP A 395 5.78 -11.16 5.32
CA ASP A 395 6.55 -11.04 4.09
C ASP A 395 6.43 -9.60 3.58
N ASP A 396 7.46 -8.78 3.85
CA ASP A 396 7.44 -7.36 3.49
C ASP A 396 7.46 -7.14 1.98
N LEU A 397 8.14 -8.00 1.21
CA LEU A 397 8.11 -7.91 -0.25
C LEU A 397 6.69 -8.10 -0.78
N TYR A 398 6.00 -9.13 -0.30
CA TYR A 398 4.61 -9.35 -0.68
C TYR A 398 3.71 -8.18 -0.27
N PHE A 399 3.91 -7.62 0.92
CA PHE A 399 3.19 -6.42 1.36
C PHE A 399 3.42 -5.23 0.43
N PHE A 400 4.67 -4.95 0.06
CA PHE A 400 5.00 -3.84 -0.84
C PHE A 400 4.38 -4.04 -2.23
N LEU A 401 4.37 -5.26 -2.74
CA LEU A 401 3.71 -5.59 -3.99
C LEU A 401 2.18 -5.39 -3.91
N LYS A 402 1.54 -5.79 -2.82
CA LYS A 402 0.11 -5.51 -2.57
C LYS A 402 -0.18 -4.02 -2.49
N VAL A 403 0.69 -3.24 -1.84
CA VAL A 403 0.57 -1.78 -1.80
C VAL A 403 0.68 -1.21 -3.22
N LYS A 404 1.72 -1.54 -3.98
CA LYS A 404 1.86 -1.08 -5.37
C LYS A 404 0.59 -1.40 -6.19
N ALA A 405 0.13 -2.64 -6.16
CA ALA A 405 -1.06 -3.07 -6.89
C ALA A 405 -2.32 -2.27 -6.53
N ALA A 406 -2.50 -1.92 -5.26
CA ALA A 406 -3.67 -1.17 -4.81
C ALA A 406 -3.71 0.28 -5.35
N PHE A 407 -2.58 0.83 -5.78
CA PHE A 407 -2.47 2.16 -6.39
C PHE A 407 -2.31 2.12 -7.92
N HIS A 408 -2.09 0.94 -8.49
CA HIS A 408 -2.14 0.74 -9.93
C HIS A 408 -3.54 0.24 -10.28
N ARG A 409 -4.40 1.11 -10.77
CA ARG A 409 -5.65 0.67 -11.37
C ARG A 409 -5.29 -0.10 -12.63
N LEU A 410 -5.37 -1.43 -12.58
CA LEU A 410 -5.46 -2.21 -13.81
C LEU A 410 -6.72 -1.74 -14.53
N PRO A 411 -6.71 -1.56 -15.86
CA PRO A 411 -7.94 -1.36 -16.60
C PRO A 411 -8.85 -2.54 -16.28
N ARG A 412 -10.10 -2.22 -15.96
CA ARG A 412 -11.16 -3.22 -15.74
C ARG A 412 -11.47 -3.92 -17.03
#